data_49dc2761dc71c032d885af29f7bda334
#
_entry.id   49dc2761dc71c032d885af29f7bda334
#
_cell.length_a   1.000
_cell.length_b   1.000
_cell.length_c   1.000
_cell.angle_alpha   90.00
_cell.angle_beta   90.00
_cell.angle_gamma   90.00
#
_symmetry.space_group_name_H-M   'P 1'
#
loop_
_entity.id
_entity.type
_entity.pdbx_description
1 polymer ?
#
loop_
_entity_poly.entity_id
_entity_poly.type
_entity_poly.pdbx_seq_one_letter_code
_entity_poly.pdbx_strand_id
1 'polypeptide(L)'
;MGEAIEHLRIEHISKTFPGTKALTDVSMSLKPGEVRALVGENGAGKSTLMNIIGGVLQRDDGPGEMYIGGERVEFKTPADAIDAGVGFVHQELSLFSHLPVSHNIFVDRLPMTKWNMIDKKKLHNDAKELLDSFSLPISPDIEVGKLTVGNQQIIEIIHAVSLNAKIMIFDEPTSSLSESEVEILFDIIEKLRKNGVGIIYITHKLGEIFRICDTVSVLRDGHIVAEFEVSNTSTQELVNNMVGREMDDYFVEKSSGIGDEMFRVQDFKLNNSDIPISFSLKHNEILGFYGLVGAGRSELLRAVCGIDQKAQGSVYLDGKPIKIKTYQDSLKNGITYLTEDRKKLGIFAGLSVAQNIYVSDMCRKRGVFLDNTAEYVNAKELAKTNNIKTSSVDEAIMNLSGGNQQKAILARCLKINPRIIILDEPTRGVDVNAKAEIHKRIRAFAEQGVGVIVISSEMPEIMGLCDEIIIMYEGKVTGQVNGDDICEQKIIQYATEVYN
;
A
#
# COMPACT_ATOMS: atom_id res chain seq x y z
N MET A 1 29.87 -9.03 31.87
CA MET A 1 28.68 -8.51 31.22
C MET A 1 28.06 -9.72 30.54
N GLY A 2 26.90 -10.22 30.99
CA GLY A 2 26.23 -11.35 30.35
C GLY A 2 25.81 -10.90 28.95
N GLU A 3 26.13 -11.71 27.93
CA GLU A 3 25.60 -11.50 26.60
C GLU A 3 24.08 -11.47 26.69
N ALA A 4 23.47 -10.42 26.19
CA ALA A 4 22.01 -10.33 26.12
C ALA A 4 21.52 -11.49 25.26
N ILE A 5 20.66 -12.34 25.81
CA ILE A 5 20.10 -13.47 25.08
C ILE A 5 19.32 -12.92 23.91
N GLU A 6 19.77 -13.18 22.68
CA GLU A 6 19.07 -12.81 21.46
C GLU A 6 18.05 -13.89 21.11
N HIS A 7 16.84 -13.50 20.70
CA HIS A 7 15.85 -14.44 20.20
C HIS A 7 16.22 -14.97 18.80
N LEU A 8 16.74 -14.09 17.94
CA LEU A 8 17.26 -14.44 16.64
C LEU A 8 18.61 -13.78 16.42
N ARG A 9 19.55 -14.53 15.86
CA ARG A 9 20.79 -14.00 15.31
C ARG A 9 21.08 -14.71 13.99
N ILE A 10 21.24 -13.93 12.95
CA ILE A 10 21.68 -14.39 11.63
C ILE A 10 23.02 -13.75 11.32
N GLU A 11 23.94 -14.53 10.76
CA GLU A 11 25.28 -14.12 10.43
C GLU A 11 25.62 -14.57 9.01
N HIS A 12 26.12 -13.66 8.20
CA HIS A 12 26.66 -13.91 6.86
C HIS A 12 25.73 -14.66 5.88
N ILE A 13 24.41 -14.45 6.00
CA ILE A 13 23.42 -15.11 5.14
C ILE A 13 23.50 -14.57 3.72
N SER A 14 23.66 -15.48 2.75
CA SER A 14 23.64 -15.17 1.32
C SER A 14 22.65 -16.05 0.59
N LYS A 15 22.07 -15.51 -0.52
CA LYS A 15 21.14 -16.24 -1.39
C LYS A 15 21.26 -15.78 -2.83
N THR A 16 21.53 -16.75 -3.71
CA THR A 16 21.64 -16.54 -5.16
C THR A 16 20.54 -17.33 -5.87
N PHE A 17 19.85 -16.68 -6.80
CA PHE A 17 18.95 -17.29 -7.76
C PHE A 17 19.60 -17.23 -9.17
N PRO A 18 19.13 -18.04 -10.14
CA PRO A 18 19.63 -17.95 -11.51
C PRO A 18 19.55 -16.52 -12.05
N GLY A 19 20.71 -15.88 -12.26
CA GLY A 19 20.83 -14.52 -12.79
C GLY A 19 20.72 -13.38 -11.78
N THR A 20 20.47 -13.63 -10.49
CA THR A 20 20.32 -12.58 -9.47
C THR A 20 20.84 -13.02 -8.11
N LYS A 21 21.68 -12.20 -7.50
CA LYS A 21 22.09 -12.36 -6.10
C LYS A 21 21.13 -11.57 -5.21
N ALA A 22 20.24 -12.28 -4.53
CA ALA A 22 19.15 -11.66 -3.76
C ALA A 22 19.59 -11.21 -2.35
N LEU A 23 20.57 -11.93 -1.75
CA LEU A 23 21.17 -11.58 -0.46
C LEU A 23 22.66 -11.78 -0.52
N THR A 24 23.41 -10.91 0.11
CA THR A 24 24.86 -10.94 0.18
C THR A 24 25.32 -10.56 1.57
N ASP A 25 25.86 -11.52 2.29
CA ASP A 25 26.52 -11.31 3.58
C ASP A 25 25.64 -10.55 4.61
N VAL A 26 24.38 -10.98 4.71
CA VAL A 26 23.40 -10.34 5.60
C VAL A 26 23.55 -10.86 7.02
N SER A 27 23.70 -9.93 7.97
CA SER A 27 23.75 -10.21 9.42
C SER A 27 22.76 -9.32 10.14
N MET A 28 22.01 -9.87 11.09
CA MET A 28 21.00 -9.14 11.86
C MET A 28 20.72 -9.88 13.16
N SER A 29 20.37 -9.18 14.24
CA SER A 29 19.92 -9.77 15.48
C SER A 29 18.57 -9.22 15.93
N LEU A 30 17.85 -9.96 16.79
CA LEU A 30 16.58 -9.57 17.37
C LEU A 30 16.54 -9.96 18.85
N LYS A 31 16.28 -8.98 19.72
CA LYS A 31 16.21 -9.18 21.15
C LYS A 31 14.79 -9.59 21.60
N PRO A 32 14.65 -10.22 22.79
CA PRO A 32 13.34 -10.44 23.41
C PRO A 32 12.57 -9.12 23.59
N GLY A 33 11.32 -9.08 23.14
CA GLY A 33 10.46 -7.89 23.25
C GLY A 33 10.87 -6.70 22.39
N GLU A 34 11.80 -6.88 21.46
CA GLU A 34 12.16 -5.86 20.45
C GLU A 34 11.22 -5.93 19.27
N VAL A 35 10.80 -4.78 18.79
CA VAL A 35 10.13 -4.63 17.49
C VAL A 35 11.15 -4.01 16.52
N ARG A 36 11.67 -4.83 15.61
CA ARG A 36 12.65 -4.41 14.59
C ARG A 36 11.98 -4.26 13.24
N ALA A 37 12.00 -3.04 12.70
CA ALA A 37 11.60 -2.84 11.32
C ALA A 37 12.65 -3.39 10.34
N LEU A 38 12.19 -4.03 9.26
CA LEU A 38 13.02 -4.35 8.10
C LEU A 38 12.48 -3.60 6.90
N VAL A 39 13.21 -2.59 6.44
CA VAL A 39 12.82 -1.72 5.35
C VAL A 39 13.77 -1.86 4.16
N GLY A 40 13.33 -1.43 2.99
CA GLY A 40 14.09 -1.46 1.74
C GLY A 40 13.17 -1.45 0.54
N GLU A 41 13.71 -1.22 -0.64
CA GLU A 41 12.95 -1.22 -1.88
C GLU A 41 12.39 -2.60 -2.24
N ASN A 42 11.43 -2.63 -3.18
CA ASN A 42 10.97 -3.89 -3.75
C ASN A 42 12.11 -4.54 -4.54
N GLY A 43 12.37 -5.81 -4.24
CA GLY A 43 13.54 -6.51 -4.80
C GLY A 43 14.82 -6.40 -3.97
N ALA A 44 14.85 -5.63 -2.88
CA ALA A 44 16.01 -5.52 -2.00
C ALA A 44 16.40 -6.82 -1.29
N GLY A 45 15.54 -7.84 -1.28
CA GLY A 45 15.80 -9.14 -0.66
C GLY A 45 15.02 -9.41 0.62
N LYS A 46 14.11 -8.50 1.07
CA LYS A 46 13.35 -8.66 2.32
C LYS A 46 12.60 -9.98 2.41
N SER A 47 11.75 -10.28 1.42
CA SER A 47 10.97 -11.52 1.39
C SER A 47 11.87 -12.76 1.27
N THR A 48 13.03 -12.66 0.59
CA THR A 48 14.02 -13.74 0.52
C THR A 48 14.60 -14.03 1.90
N LEU A 49 14.98 -12.98 2.66
CA LEU A 49 15.50 -13.13 4.01
C LEU A 49 14.45 -13.75 4.93
N MET A 50 13.20 -13.25 4.87
CA MET A 50 12.11 -13.79 5.69
C MET A 50 11.79 -15.24 5.36
N ASN A 51 11.79 -15.60 4.07
CA ASN A 51 11.58 -16.99 3.64
C ASN A 51 12.69 -17.93 4.10
N ILE A 52 13.92 -17.43 4.28
CA ILE A 52 15.02 -18.22 4.87
C ILE A 52 14.76 -18.42 6.37
N ILE A 53 14.41 -17.36 7.10
CA ILE A 53 14.10 -17.43 8.54
C ILE A 53 12.85 -18.31 8.79
N GLY A 54 11.86 -18.26 7.90
CA GLY A 54 10.65 -19.08 7.96
C GLY A 54 10.79 -20.51 7.41
N GLY A 55 12.00 -20.94 6.99
CA GLY A 55 12.25 -22.29 6.49
C GLY A 55 11.66 -22.62 5.12
N VAL A 56 11.15 -21.61 4.38
CA VAL A 56 10.60 -21.77 3.02
C VAL A 56 11.72 -21.87 1.98
N LEU A 57 12.80 -21.13 2.20
CA LEU A 57 13.98 -21.12 1.33
C LEU A 57 15.22 -21.54 2.11
N GLN A 58 16.12 -22.23 1.41
CA GLN A 58 17.45 -22.52 1.93
C GLN A 58 18.40 -21.38 1.57
N ARG A 59 19.27 -20.97 2.52
CA ARG A 59 20.41 -20.10 2.21
C ARG A 59 21.38 -20.79 1.23
N ASP A 60 22.30 -20.05 0.65
CA ASP A 60 23.40 -20.63 -0.13
C ASP A 60 24.37 -21.37 0.81
N ASP A 61 25.08 -22.37 0.28
CA ASP A 61 26.18 -23.00 0.99
C ASP A 61 27.29 -21.97 1.27
N GLY A 62 27.80 -21.97 2.50
CA GLY A 62 28.84 -21.02 2.91
C GLY A 62 28.87 -20.74 4.41
N PRO A 63 29.50 -19.63 4.83
CA PRO A 63 29.74 -19.33 6.26
C PRO A 63 28.47 -18.88 7.00
N GLY A 64 27.34 -18.68 6.30
CA GLY A 64 26.11 -18.17 6.92
C GLY A 64 25.59 -19.08 8.02
N GLU A 65 25.21 -18.51 9.14
CA GLU A 65 24.65 -19.22 10.29
C GLU A 65 23.42 -18.52 10.84
N MET A 66 22.51 -19.31 11.43
CA MET A 66 21.31 -18.82 12.08
C MET A 66 21.16 -19.44 13.45
N TYR A 67 20.80 -18.62 14.45
CA TYR A 67 20.64 -19.03 15.83
C TYR A 67 19.29 -18.54 16.35
N ILE A 68 18.58 -19.41 17.08
CA ILE A 68 17.35 -19.07 17.80
C ILE A 68 17.55 -19.41 19.28
N GLY A 69 17.38 -18.39 20.16
CA GLY A 69 17.62 -18.56 21.59
C GLY A 69 19.04 -19.02 21.93
N GLY A 70 20.02 -18.68 21.08
CA GLY A 70 21.44 -19.09 21.22
C GLY A 70 21.75 -20.47 20.65
N GLU A 71 20.79 -21.24 20.18
CA GLU A 71 21.00 -22.54 19.54
C GLU A 71 21.10 -22.38 18.03
N ARG A 72 22.12 -23.00 17.41
CA ARG A 72 22.28 -23.01 15.96
C ARG A 72 21.17 -23.84 15.32
N VAL A 73 20.49 -23.26 14.32
CA VAL A 73 19.40 -23.91 13.61
C VAL A 73 19.63 -23.92 12.11
N GLU A 74 19.10 -24.95 11.44
CA GLU A 74 19.04 -25.06 9.99
C GLU A 74 17.69 -25.67 9.62
N PHE A 75 16.84 -24.89 8.97
CA PHE A 75 15.49 -25.32 8.62
C PHE A 75 15.47 -25.94 7.23
N LYS A 76 14.82 -27.08 7.10
CA LYS A 76 14.57 -27.74 5.80
C LYS A 76 13.14 -27.49 5.33
N THR A 77 12.25 -27.25 6.27
CA THR A 77 10.82 -27.03 6.03
C THR A 77 10.27 -25.88 6.90
N PRO A 78 9.15 -25.26 6.55
CA PRO A 78 8.48 -24.30 7.41
C PRO A 78 8.08 -24.87 8.78
N ALA A 79 7.77 -26.17 8.85
CA ALA A 79 7.46 -26.85 10.12
C ALA A 79 8.63 -26.79 11.11
N ASP A 80 9.86 -26.92 10.64
CA ASP A 80 11.06 -26.83 11.49
C ASP A 80 11.17 -25.41 12.11
N ALA A 81 10.81 -24.37 11.37
CA ALA A 81 10.83 -23.00 11.86
C ALA A 81 9.73 -22.76 12.91
N ILE A 82 8.52 -23.29 12.66
CA ILE A 82 7.41 -23.23 13.62
C ILE A 82 7.78 -23.94 14.92
N ASP A 83 8.36 -25.14 14.85
CA ASP A 83 8.81 -25.92 16.02
C ASP A 83 9.93 -25.20 16.79
N ALA A 84 10.77 -24.42 16.11
CA ALA A 84 11.78 -23.57 16.75
C ALA A 84 11.20 -22.28 17.36
N GLY A 85 9.92 -21.99 17.13
CA GLY A 85 9.21 -20.86 17.68
C GLY A 85 9.20 -19.62 16.79
N VAL A 86 9.22 -19.79 15.47
CA VAL A 86 9.03 -18.71 14.49
C VAL A 86 7.60 -18.72 13.97
N GLY A 87 6.86 -17.63 14.16
CA GLY A 87 5.54 -17.39 13.60
C GLY A 87 5.62 -16.41 12.45
N PHE A 88 4.78 -16.58 11.43
CA PHE A 88 4.79 -15.76 10.22
C PHE A 88 3.37 -15.28 9.87
N VAL A 89 3.21 -14.00 9.60
CA VAL A 89 2.01 -13.38 9.03
C VAL A 89 2.37 -12.91 7.63
N HIS A 90 1.78 -13.56 6.62
CA HIS A 90 2.04 -13.27 5.21
C HIS A 90 1.27 -12.07 4.70
N GLN A 91 1.76 -11.47 3.62
CA GLN A 91 1.10 -10.38 2.92
C GLN A 91 -0.22 -10.82 2.25
N GLU A 92 -0.28 -12.05 1.74
CA GLU A 92 -1.48 -12.63 1.14
C GLU A 92 -2.18 -13.55 2.15
N LEU A 93 -3.52 -13.44 2.21
CA LEU A 93 -4.35 -14.23 3.13
C LEU A 93 -4.29 -15.73 2.78
N SER A 94 -3.96 -16.55 3.78
CA SER A 94 -3.88 -18.02 3.66
C SER A 94 -5.05 -18.73 4.35
N LEU A 95 -6.21 -18.08 4.43
CA LEU A 95 -7.39 -18.57 5.15
C LEU A 95 -8.32 -19.42 4.29
N PHE A 96 -8.95 -20.41 4.91
CA PHE A 96 -10.00 -21.22 4.33
C PHE A 96 -11.35 -20.51 4.46
N SER A 97 -11.77 -19.79 3.41
CA SER A 97 -12.95 -18.91 3.42
C SER A 97 -14.27 -19.62 3.81
N HIS A 98 -14.40 -20.90 3.51
CA HIS A 98 -15.60 -21.71 3.81
C HIS A 98 -15.62 -22.32 5.21
N LEU A 99 -14.51 -22.20 5.95
CA LEU A 99 -14.43 -22.71 7.31
C LEU A 99 -14.73 -21.60 8.34
N PRO A 100 -15.26 -21.99 9.52
CA PRO A 100 -15.43 -21.06 10.64
C PRO A 100 -14.10 -20.45 11.11
N VAL A 101 -14.17 -19.30 11.77
CA VAL A 101 -13.04 -18.61 12.39
C VAL A 101 -12.26 -19.55 13.30
N SER A 102 -12.95 -20.31 14.19
CA SER A 102 -12.34 -21.27 15.09
C SER A 102 -11.48 -22.33 14.39
N HIS A 103 -11.93 -22.81 13.21
CA HIS A 103 -11.17 -23.78 12.43
C HIS A 103 -9.97 -23.14 11.73
N ASN A 104 -10.06 -21.90 11.30
CA ASN A 104 -8.92 -21.19 10.72
C ASN A 104 -7.85 -20.88 11.75
N ILE A 105 -8.22 -20.47 12.97
CA ILE A 105 -7.27 -20.18 14.05
C ILE A 105 -6.46 -21.42 14.45
N PHE A 106 -7.08 -22.61 14.45
CA PHE A 106 -6.44 -23.85 14.90
C PHE A 106 -6.30 -24.91 13.81
N VAL A 107 -6.20 -24.51 12.53
CA VAL A 107 -6.23 -25.42 11.37
C VAL A 107 -5.16 -26.51 11.43
N ASP A 108 -4.00 -26.21 11.95
CA ASP A 108 -2.83 -27.09 12.08
C ASP A 108 -2.84 -27.95 13.36
N ARG A 109 -3.72 -27.66 14.35
CA ARG A 109 -3.77 -28.30 15.66
C ARG A 109 -5.20 -28.39 16.21
N LEU A 110 -6.12 -28.88 15.40
CA LEU A 110 -7.51 -29.07 15.81
C LEU A 110 -7.60 -29.98 17.03
N PRO A 111 -8.32 -29.59 18.10
CA PRO A 111 -8.48 -30.45 19.29
C PRO A 111 -9.29 -31.69 18.92
N MET A 112 -8.75 -32.85 19.29
CA MET A 112 -9.35 -34.15 18.96
C MET A 112 -9.93 -34.81 20.22
N THR A 113 -11.08 -35.45 20.05
CA THR A 113 -11.67 -36.32 21.06
C THR A 113 -10.93 -37.66 21.12
N LYS A 114 -11.21 -38.48 22.16
CA LYS A 114 -10.68 -39.84 22.26
C LYS A 114 -11.02 -40.76 21.09
N TRP A 115 -12.04 -40.38 20.29
CA TRP A 115 -12.51 -41.11 19.11
C TRP A 115 -11.96 -40.59 17.81
N ASN A 116 -10.90 -39.79 17.87
CA ASN A 116 -10.25 -39.16 16.71
C ASN A 116 -11.19 -38.27 15.88
N MET A 117 -12.18 -37.64 16.52
CA MET A 117 -13.08 -36.64 15.93
C MET A 117 -12.74 -35.26 16.50
N ILE A 118 -13.00 -34.19 15.75
CA ILE A 118 -12.80 -32.82 16.20
C ILE A 118 -13.69 -32.53 17.41
N ASP A 119 -13.09 -32.09 18.51
CA ASP A 119 -13.82 -31.59 19.69
C ASP A 119 -14.30 -30.16 19.43
N LYS A 120 -15.48 -30.05 18.81
CA LYS A 120 -16.07 -28.76 18.42
C LYS A 120 -16.29 -27.82 19.60
N LYS A 121 -16.63 -28.37 20.79
CA LYS A 121 -16.89 -27.55 21.98
C LYS A 121 -15.58 -26.94 22.51
N LYS A 122 -14.54 -27.75 22.58
CA LYS A 122 -13.21 -27.28 22.97
C LYS A 122 -12.70 -26.27 21.96
N LEU A 123 -12.77 -26.57 20.66
CA LEU A 123 -12.35 -25.67 19.58
C LEU A 123 -13.03 -24.30 19.66
N HIS A 124 -14.36 -24.29 19.85
CA HIS A 124 -15.12 -23.06 20.03
C HIS A 124 -14.66 -22.25 21.24
N ASN A 125 -14.50 -22.92 22.39
CA ASN A 125 -14.11 -22.25 23.64
C ASN A 125 -12.69 -21.68 23.54
N ASP A 126 -11.74 -22.49 23.05
CA ASP A 126 -10.34 -22.04 22.89
C ASP A 126 -10.24 -20.84 21.93
N ALA A 127 -10.99 -20.87 20.82
CA ALA A 127 -11.05 -19.75 19.88
C ALA A 127 -11.69 -18.50 20.51
N LYS A 128 -12.77 -18.68 21.27
CA LYS A 128 -13.43 -17.57 21.95
C LYS A 128 -12.52 -16.92 22.99
N GLU A 129 -11.86 -17.72 23.82
CA GLU A 129 -10.92 -17.23 24.84
C GLU A 129 -9.79 -16.41 24.19
N LEU A 130 -9.25 -16.90 23.07
CA LEU A 130 -8.21 -16.20 22.34
C LEU A 130 -8.71 -14.87 21.74
N LEU A 131 -9.87 -14.87 21.07
CA LEU A 131 -10.47 -13.66 20.52
C LEU A 131 -10.80 -12.62 21.60
N ASP A 132 -11.39 -13.07 22.72
CA ASP A 132 -11.72 -12.23 23.87
C ASP A 132 -10.46 -11.63 24.52
N SER A 133 -9.33 -12.37 24.55
CA SER A 133 -8.05 -11.88 25.05
C SER A 133 -7.50 -10.68 24.28
N PHE A 134 -7.85 -10.56 23.00
CA PHE A 134 -7.52 -9.41 22.15
C PHE A 134 -8.69 -8.44 21.93
N SER A 135 -9.77 -8.59 22.71
CA SER A 135 -10.96 -7.74 22.64
C SER A 135 -11.62 -7.70 21.26
N LEU A 136 -11.57 -8.81 20.52
CA LEU A 136 -12.10 -8.92 19.16
C LEU A 136 -13.58 -9.38 19.20
N PRO A 137 -14.54 -8.57 18.76
CA PRO A 137 -15.96 -8.92 18.78
C PRO A 137 -16.36 -9.84 17.59
N ILE A 138 -15.57 -10.88 17.34
CA ILE A 138 -15.76 -11.82 16.22
C ILE A 138 -16.26 -13.15 16.78
N SER A 139 -17.35 -13.68 16.21
CA SER A 139 -17.85 -15.00 16.59
C SER A 139 -16.96 -16.12 16.08
N PRO A 140 -16.55 -17.10 16.92
CA PRO A 140 -15.79 -18.26 16.48
C PRO A 140 -16.45 -19.12 15.40
N ASP A 141 -17.79 -19.06 15.30
CA ASP A 141 -18.58 -19.92 14.42
C ASP A 141 -18.89 -19.30 13.05
N ILE A 142 -18.55 -18.01 12.86
CA ILE A 142 -18.79 -17.35 11.56
C ILE A 142 -17.78 -17.86 10.52
N GLU A 143 -18.25 -18.11 9.29
CA GLU A 143 -17.36 -18.42 8.17
C GLU A 143 -16.49 -17.23 7.84
N VAL A 144 -15.17 -17.45 7.69
CA VAL A 144 -14.19 -16.38 7.44
C VAL A 144 -14.52 -15.57 6.18
N GLY A 145 -15.04 -16.21 5.13
CA GLY A 145 -15.43 -15.54 3.90
C GLY A 145 -16.57 -14.52 4.04
N LYS A 146 -17.29 -14.51 5.18
CA LYS A 146 -18.32 -13.50 5.49
C LYS A 146 -17.79 -12.27 6.22
N LEU A 147 -16.53 -12.31 6.63
CA LEU A 147 -15.85 -11.19 7.28
C LEU A 147 -15.34 -10.18 6.25
N THR A 148 -15.15 -8.93 6.67
CA THR A 148 -14.41 -7.94 5.90
C THR A 148 -12.96 -8.41 5.67
N VAL A 149 -12.30 -7.92 4.63
CA VAL A 149 -10.90 -8.28 4.34
C VAL A 149 -10.00 -7.94 5.52
N GLY A 150 -10.23 -6.79 6.19
CA GLY A 150 -9.49 -6.41 7.38
C GLY A 150 -9.68 -7.39 8.54
N ASN A 151 -10.92 -7.79 8.83
CA ASN A 151 -11.17 -8.81 9.85
C ASN A 151 -10.56 -10.18 9.48
N GLN A 152 -10.54 -10.56 8.20
CA GLN A 152 -9.83 -11.76 7.74
C GLN A 152 -8.33 -11.65 8.06
N GLN A 153 -7.70 -10.50 7.79
CA GLN A 153 -6.30 -10.25 8.12
C GLN A 153 -6.05 -10.37 9.64
N ILE A 154 -6.95 -9.82 10.45
CA ILE A 154 -6.85 -9.98 11.92
C ILE A 154 -6.95 -11.45 12.33
N ILE A 155 -7.82 -12.26 11.72
CA ILE A 155 -7.91 -13.70 12.02
C ILE A 155 -6.61 -14.44 11.65
N GLU A 156 -5.96 -14.08 10.53
CA GLU A 156 -4.66 -14.65 10.18
C GLU A 156 -3.57 -14.29 11.19
N ILE A 157 -3.57 -13.04 11.66
CA ILE A 157 -2.67 -12.60 12.73
C ILE A 157 -2.93 -13.40 14.01
N ILE A 158 -4.20 -13.59 14.41
CA ILE A 158 -4.57 -14.38 15.59
C ILE A 158 -4.18 -15.84 15.43
N HIS A 159 -4.30 -16.43 14.24
CA HIS A 159 -3.76 -17.77 13.95
C HIS A 159 -2.27 -17.83 14.24
N ALA A 160 -1.47 -16.93 13.69
CA ALA A 160 -0.02 -16.89 13.91
C ALA A 160 0.35 -16.65 15.38
N VAL A 161 -0.34 -15.73 16.06
CA VAL A 161 -0.16 -15.48 17.52
C VAL A 161 -0.47 -16.71 18.35
N SER A 162 -1.46 -17.50 17.96
CA SER A 162 -1.88 -18.70 18.65
C SER A 162 -0.83 -19.82 18.64
N LEU A 163 0.23 -19.72 17.84
CA LEU A 163 1.38 -20.63 17.81
C LEU A 163 2.32 -20.45 19.03
N ASN A 164 2.12 -19.40 19.84
CA ASN A 164 2.99 -19.04 20.97
C ASN A 164 4.47 -18.93 20.57
N ALA A 165 4.73 -18.34 19.42
CA ALA A 165 6.04 -18.16 18.87
C ALA A 165 6.90 -17.21 19.73
N LYS A 166 8.22 -17.44 19.76
CA LYS A 166 9.21 -16.53 20.37
C LYS A 166 9.55 -15.37 19.46
N ILE A 167 9.45 -15.59 18.14
CA ILE A 167 9.73 -14.65 17.08
C ILE A 167 8.50 -14.55 16.19
N MET A 168 8.02 -13.34 15.92
CA MET A 168 6.93 -13.10 14.99
C MET A 168 7.40 -12.24 13.83
N ILE A 169 7.07 -12.66 12.62
CA ILE A 169 7.38 -11.91 11.39
C ILE A 169 6.06 -11.42 10.82
N PHE A 170 5.95 -10.11 10.61
CA PHE A 170 4.81 -9.46 9.98
C PHE A 170 5.26 -8.88 8.63
N ASP A 171 4.73 -9.41 7.52
CA ASP A 171 5.05 -8.94 6.18
C ASP A 171 3.91 -8.08 5.62
N GLU A 172 4.08 -6.75 5.67
CA GLU A 172 3.10 -5.73 5.27
C GLU A 172 1.68 -5.93 5.82
N PRO A 173 1.52 -6.14 7.14
CA PRO A 173 0.27 -6.59 7.72
C PRO A 173 -0.87 -5.57 7.62
N THR A 174 -0.55 -4.29 7.36
CA THR A 174 -1.52 -3.18 7.30
C THR A 174 -2.01 -2.86 5.89
N SER A 175 -1.59 -3.61 4.87
CA SER A 175 -1.89 -3.31 3.46
C SER A 175 -3.39 -3.35 3.13
N SER A 176 -4.18 -4.12 3.89
CA SER A 176 -5.62 -4.31 3.71
C SER A 176 -6.48 -3.83 4.90
N LEU A 177 -5.86 -3.23 5.92
CA LEU A 177 -6.51 -2.79 7.15
C LEU A 177 -6.99 -1.34 7.05
N SER A 178 -8.17 -1.07 7.61
CA SER A 178 -8.62 0.28 7.96
C SER A 178 -7.83 0.82 9.16
N GLU A 179 -7.87 2.13 9.42
CA GLU A 179 -7.16 2.72 10.55
C GLU A 179 -7.57 2.12 11.91
N SER A 180 -8.86 1.86 12.11
CA SER A 180 -9.33 1.20 13.33
C SER A 180 -8.82 -0.23 13.48
N GLU A 181 -8.63 -0.95 12.37
CA GLU A 181 -8.06 -2.29 12.39
C GLU A 181 -6.52 -2.25 12.56
N VAL A 182 -5.85 -1.19 12.09
CA VAL A 182 -4.42 -0.94 12.37
C VAL A 182 -4.18 -0.71 13.86
N GLU A 183 -5.07 0.04 14.55
CA GLU A 183 -4.97 0.20 16.01
C GLU A 183 -5.08 -1.15 16.75
N ILE A 184 -5.99 -2.01 16.32
CA ILE A 184 -6.12 -3.36 16.88
C ILE A 184 -4.82 -4.18 16.66
N LEU A 185 -4.24 -4.11 15.47
CA LEU A 185 -2.96 -4.76 15.18
C LEU A 185 -1.84 -4.24 16.10
N PHE A 186 -1.75 -2.92 16.29
CA PHE A 186 -0.72 -2.33 17.15
C PHE A 186 -0.91 -2.73 18.63
N ASP A 187 -2.14 -2.84 19.10
CA ASP A 187 -2.43 -3.38 20.42
C ASP A 187 -2.00 -4.86 20.56
N ILE A 188 -2.18 -5.67 19.51
CA ILE A 188 -1.70 -7.05 19.47
C ILE A 188 -0.17 -7.09 19.54
N ILE A 189 0.51 -6.28 18.73
CA ILE A 189 1.99 -6.17 18.71
C ILE A 189 2.51 -5.76 20.10
N GLU A 190 1.90 -4.77 20.73
CA GLU A 190 2.32 -4.31 22.05
C GLU A 190 2.11 -5.38 23.14
N LYS A 191 1.06 -6.18 23.07
CA LYS A 191 0.86 -7.33 23.95
C LYS A 191 1.91 -8.41 23.75
N LEU A 192 2.25 -8.73 22.49
CA LEU A 192 3.32 -9.69 22.17
C LEU A 192 4.67 -9.20 22.68
N ARG A 193 4.99 -7.93 22.46
CA ARG A 193 6.20 -7.27 22.94
C ARG A 193 6.33 -7.38 24.48
N LYS A 194 5.27 -7.07 25.22
CA LYS A 194 5.23 -7.18 26.71
C LYS A 194 5.44 -8.62 27.19
N ASN A 195 5.02 -9.59 26.38
CA ASN A 195 5.25 -11.01 26.67
C ASN A 195 6.64 -11.50 26.24
N GLY A 196 7.52 -10.60 25.79
CA GLY A 196 8.89 -10.92 25.42
C GLY A 196 9.06 -11.48 24.01
N VAL A 197 8.02 -11.46 23.15
CA VAL A 197 8.12 -11.92 21.77
C VAL A 197 8.95 -10.91 20.96
N GLY A 198 10.00 -11.37 20.27
CA GLY A 198 10.75 -10.55 19.32
C GLY A 198 9.98 -10.45 18.02
N ILE A 199 9.91 -9.24 17.43
CA ILE A 199 9.08 -8.97 16.26
C ILE A 199 9.92 -8.40 15.14
N ILE A 200 9.84 -8.99 13.94
CA ILE A 200 10.32 -8.39 12.69
C ILE A 200 9.11 -7.84 11.96
N TYR A 201 9.11 -6.52 11.73
CA TYR A 201 8.00 -5.80 11.12
C TYR A 201 8.42 -5.23 9.76
N ILE A 202 7.86 -5.76 8.68
CA ILE A 202 8.14 -5.30 7.33
C ILE A 202 7.02 -4.37 6.91
N THR A 203 7.36 -3.15 6.53
CA THR A 203 6.42 -2.17 6.02
C THR A 203 7.11 -1.20 5.07
N HIS A 204 6.35 -0.61 4.18
CA HIS A 204 6.75 0.54 3.37
C HIS A 204 6.15 1.86 3.90
N LYS A 205 5.33 1.79 4.95
CA LYS A 205 4.71 2.95 5.61
C LYS A 205 5.60 3.44 6.75
N LEU A 206 6.41 4.45 6.48
CA LEU A 206 7.41 4.94 7.43
C LEU A 206 6.79 5.42 8.76
N GLY A 207 5.57 5.98 8.74
CA GLY A 207 4.85 6.39 9.94
C GLY A 207 4.61 5.25 10.94
N GLU A 208 4.42 4.01 10.47
CA GLU A 208 4.25 2.85 11.33
C GLU A 208 5.53 2.53 12.10
N ILE A 209 6.71 2.70 11.43
CA ILE A 209 8.02 2.45 12.04
C ILE A 209 8.25 3.35 13.25
N PHE A 210 8.01 4.65 13.08
CA PHE A 210 8.18 5.64 14.17
C PHE A 210 7.19 5.44 15.32
N ARG A 211 6.11 4.72 15.07
CA ARG A 211 5.07 4.48 16.06
C ARG A 211 5.29 3.25 16.92
N ILE A 212 5.73 2.14 16.33
CA ILE A 212 5.75 0.84 17.02
C ILE A 212 7.12 0.16 17.07
N CYS A 213 8.11 0.59 16.27
CA CYS A 213 9.40 -0.09 16.21
C CYS A 213 10.44 0.57 17.13
N ASP A 214 11.34 -0.26 17.68
CA ASP A 214 12.48 0.18 18.48
C ASP A 214 13.70 0.45 17.61
N THR A 215 13.94 -0.45 16.65
CA THR A 215 15.11 -0.42 15.75
C THR A 215 14.65 -0.61 14.31
N VAL A 216 15.49 -0.19 13.37
CA VAL A 216 15.24 -0.39 11.94
C VAL A 216 16.53 -0.82 11.23
N SER A 217 16.42 -1.88 10.44
CA SER A 217 17.46 -2.37 9.53
C SER A 217 17.06 -2.04 8.09
N VAL A 218 17.95 -1.37 7.36
CA VAL A 218 17.72 -0.98 5.96
C VAL A 218 18.43 -1.98 5.05
N LEU A 219 17.64 -2.73 4.27
CA LEU A 219 18.12 -3.67 3.27
C LEU A 219 18.08 -3.03 1.89
N ARG A 220 19.23 -3.01 1.20
CA ARG A 220 19.36 -2.50 -0.17
C ARG A 220 20.30 -3.36 -0.98
N ASP A 221 19.88 -3.74 -2.21
CA ASP A 221 20.66 -4.56 -3.14
C ASP A 221 21.22 -5.85 -2.50
N GLY A 222 20.42 -6.46 -1.61
CA GLY A 222 20.77 -7.69 -0.89
C GLY A 222 21.69 -7.51 0.30
N HIS A 223 22.01 -6.29 0.74
CA HIS A 223 22.86 -5.98 1.90
C HIS A 223 22.12 -5.17 2.96
N ILE A 224 22.39 -5.39 4.25
CA ILE A 224 22.04 -4.42 5.28
C ILE A 224 23.03 -3.26 5.19
N VAL A 225 22.54 -2.10 4.76
CA VAL A 225 23.36 -0.90 4.54
C VAL A 225 23.38 0.05 5.72
N ALA A 226 22.38 -0.02 6.60
CA ALA A 226 22.29 0.77 7.80
C ALA A 226 21.39 0.11 8.84
N GLU A 227 21.66 0.38 10.11
CA GLU A 227 20.83 0.04 11.25
C GLU A 227 20.72 1.26 12.18
N PHE A 228 19.50 1.55 12.66
CA PHE A 228 19.23 2.70 13.52
C PHE A 228 18.36 2.30 14.71
N GLU A 229 18.50 2.99 15.81
CA GLU A 229 17.44 3.14 16.79
C GLU A 229 16.43 4.16 16.27
N VAL A 230 15.14 3.80 16.27
CA VAL A 230 14.07 4.65 15.70
C VAL A 230 14.03 6.02 16.39
N SER A 231 14.34 6.09 17.69
CA SER A 231 14.44 7.34 18.46
C SER A 231 15.53 8.31 17.97
N ASN A 232 16.52 7.82 17.23
CA ASN A 232 17.72 8.55 16.83
C ASN A 232 17.81 8.79 15.32
N THR A 233 16.76 8.45 14.56
CA THR A 233 16.73 8.62 13.10
C THR A 233 15.53 9.44 12.65
N SER A 234 15.51 9.80 11.39
CA SER A 234 14.43 10.56 10.76
C SER A 234 13.90 9.85 9.50
N THR A 235 12.68 10.20 9.10
CA THR A 235 12.10 9.72 7.84
C THR A 235 13.03 9.97 6.65
N GLN A 236 13.65 11.17 6.63
CA GLN A 236 14.62 11.56 5.62
C GLN A 236 15.81 10.62 5.55
N GLU A 237 16.40 10.31 6.71
CA GLU A 237 17.58 9.45 6.81
C GLU A 237 17.27 8.01 6.40
N LEU A 238 16.10 7.48 6.79
CA LEU A 238 15.66 6.16 6.38
C LEU A 238 15.50 6.07 4.86
N VAL A 239 14.82 7.05 4.25
CA VAL A 239 14.62 7.07 2.80
C VAL A 239 15.94 7.20 2.05
N ASN A 240 16.86 8.06 2.50
CA ASN A 240 18.19 8.21 1.89
C ASN A 240 18.96 6.88 1.86
N ASN A 241 18.90 6.12 2.95
CA ASN A 241 19.55 4.81 3.02
C ASN A 241 18.83 3.74 2.19
N MET A 242 17.50 3.77 2.11
CA MET A 242 16.72 2.85 1.28
C MET A 242 16.99 3.04 -0.22
N VAL A 243 17.05 4.30 -0.67
CA VAL A 243 17.18 4.67 -2.10
C VAL A 243 18.64 4.78 -2.53
N GLY A 244 19.54 5.13 -1.60
CA GLY A 244 20.98 5.28 -1.88
C GLY A 244 21.37 6.55 -2.64
N ARG A 245 20.47 7.55 -2.67
CA ARG A 245 20.69 8.87 -3.27
C ARG A 245 20.19 9.94 -2.30
N GLU A 246 20.74 11.15 -2.37
CA GLU A 246 20.23 12.29 -1.60
C GLU A 246 18.81 12.65 -2.04
N MET A 247 17.95 12.99 -1.08
CA MET A 247 16.50 13.20 -1.29
C MET A 247 16.12 14.45 -2.07
N ASP A 248 17.07 15.29 -2.49
CA ASP A 248 16.77 16.45 -3.34
C ASP A 248 16.03 16.08 -4.64
N ASP A 249 16.09 14.79 -5.01
CA ASP A 249 15.37 14.21 -6.15
C ASP A 249 13.98 13.62 -5.84
N TYR A 250 13.56 13.49 -4.58
CA TYR A 250 12.30 12.81 -4.23
C TYR A 250 11.10 13.76 -4.25
N PHE A 251 11.27 15.00 -3.77
CA PHE A 251 10.26 16.04 -3.83
C PHE A 251 10.48 16.91 -5.07
N VAL A 252 9.45 17.05 -5.87
CA VAL A 252 9.47 17.87 -7.07
C VAL A 252 9.27 19.32 -6.66
N GLU A 253 10.05 20.27 -7.23
CA GLU A 253 9.83 21.70 -7.00
C GLU A 253 8.39 22.08 -7.30
N LYS A 254 7.76 22.83 -6.38
CA LYS A 254 6.39 23.33 -6.56
C LYS A 254 6.34 24.35 -7.68
N SER A 255 5.18 24.48 -8.35
CA SER A 255 5.03 25.40 -9.47
C SER A 255 5.19 26.87 -9.04
N SER A 256 6.01 27.62 -9.74
CA SER A 256 6.17 29.06 -9.56
C SER A 256 5.20 29.90 -10.40
N GLY A 257 4.38 29.26 -11.27
CA GLY A 257 3.55 29.92 -12.27
C GLY A 257 2.09 29.44 -12.28
N ILE A 258 1.45 29.42 -11.08
CA ILE A 258 0.01 29.07 -10.98
C ILE A 258 -0.79 30.17 -11.71
N GLY A 259 -1.66 29.74 -12.64
CA GLY A 259 -2.46 30.61 -13.49
C GLY A 259 -3.89 30.83 -13.02
N ASP A 260 -4.77 31.20 -13.94
CA ASP A 260 -6.20 31.41 -13.67
C ASP A 260 -6.96 30.09 -13.47
N GLU A 261 -8.20 30.18 -12.96
CA GLU A 261 -9.09 29.03 -12.73
C GLU A 261 -9.36 28.28 -14.04
N MET A 262 -9.05 27.00 -14.06
CA MET A 262 -9.26 26.07 -15.17
C MET A 262 -10.50 25.18 -14.96
N PHE A 263 -10.70 24.71 -13.76
CA PHE A 263 -11.76 23.78 -13.42
C PHE A 263 -12.41 24.18 -12.10
N ARG A 264 -13.73 24.12 -12.03
CA ARG A 264 -14.48 24.43 -10.82
C ARG A 264 -15.64 23.47 -10.63
N VAL A 265 -15.78 22.99 -9.42
CA VAL A 265 -16.94 22.27 -8.90
C VAL A 265 -17.66 23.18 -7.93
N GLN A 266 -18.97 23.35 -8.09
CA GLN A 266 -19.75 24.27 -7.31
C GLN A 266 -21.02 23.61 -6.74
N ASP A 267 -21.22 23.77 -5.45
CA ASP A 267 -22.39 23.31 -4.68
C ASP A 267 -22.70 21.82 -4.91
N PHE A 268 -21.63 21.01 -4.96
CA PHE A 268 -21.71 19.60 -5.29
C PHE A 268 -22.09 18.78 -4.05
N LYS A 269 -23.21 18.09 -4.10
CA LYS A 269 -23.72 17.25 -3.01
C LYS A 269 -23.63 15.78 -3.38
N LEU A 270 -23.03 14.99 -2.51
CA LEU A 270 -23.07 13.52 -2.59
C LEU A 270 -24.46 13.02 -2.16
N ASN A 271 -24.88 11.86 -2.69
CA ASN A 271 -26.22 11.30 -2.47
C ASN A 271 -26.62 11.14 -0.99
N ASN A 272 -25.64 10.95 -0.11
CA ASN A 272 -25.84 10.70 1.31
C ASN A 272 -25.49 11.91 2.20
N SER A 273 -25.25 13.09 1.60
CA SER A 273 -24.85 14.30 2.32
C SER A 273 -25.59 15.52 1.78
N ASP A 274 -26.22 16.28 2.67
CA ASP A 274 -26.81 17.58 2.35
C ASP A 274 -25.79 18.71 2.31
N ILE A 275 -24.52 18.43 2.58
CA ILE A 275 -23.47 19.44 2.67
C ILE A 275 -22.89 19.68 1.28
N PRO A 276 -23.00 20.92 0.76
CA PRO A 276 -22.42 21.26 -0.54
C PRO A 276 -20.90 21.39 -0.45
N ILE A 277 -20.21 20.83 -1.42
CA ILE A 277 -18.76 20.93 -1.57
C ILE A 277 -18.47 21.78 -2.81
N SER A 278 -17.56 22.75 -2.66
CA SER A 278 -17.08 23.58 -3.76
C SER A 278 -15.57 23.67 -3.71
N PHE A 279 -14.95 23.56 -4.88
CA PHE A 279 -13.48 23.70 -5.05
C PHE A 279 -13.15 24.13 -6.46
N SER A 280 -11.93 24.66 -6.64
CA SER A 280 -11.42 25.02 -7.95
C SER A 280 -9.99 24.51 -8.14
N LEU A 281 -9.57 24.35 -9.40
CA LEU A 281 -8.22 24.00 -9.81
C LEU A 281 -7.77 25.05 -10.82
N LYS A 282 -6.55 25.53 -10.66
CA LYS A 282 -5.94 26.54 -11.54
C LYS A 282 -4.99 25.89 -12.55
N HIS A 283 -4.64 26.61 -13.59
CA HIS A 283 -3.59 26.17 -14.53
C HIS A 283 -2.25 26.02 -13.82
N ASN A 284 -1.50 24.99 -14.16
CA ASN A 284 -0.20 24.62 -13.60
C ASN A 284 -0.21 24.26 -12.09
N GLU A 285 -1.38 24.10 -11.50
CA GLU A 285 -1.58 23.70 -10.12
C GLU A 285 -1.77 22.18 -10.00
N ILE A 286 -1.22 21.60 -8.95
CA ILE A 286 -1.59 20.28 -8.48
C ILE A 286 -2.42 20.44 -7.22
N LEU A 287 -3.72 20.12 -7.32
CA LEU A 287 -4.67 20.17 -6.20
C LEU A 287 -4.71 18.81 -5.48
N GLY A 288 -4.37 18.80 -4.22
CA GLY A 288 -4.41 17.62 -3.37
C GLY A 288 -5.74 17.44 -2.65
N PHE A 289 -6.19 16.20 -2.50
CA PHE A 289 -7.27 15.83 -1.57
C PHE A 289 -6.70 14.88 -0.52
N TYR A 290 -6.75 15.31 0.75
CA TYR A 290 -6.32 14.53 1.90
C TYR A 290 -7.46 14.28 2.88
N GLY A 291 -7.35 13.24 3.68
CA GLY A 291 -8.29 12.87 4.75
C GLY A 291 -8.10 11.40 5.12
N LEU A 292 -8.66 11.00 6.25
CA LEU A 292 -8.60 9.63 6.73
C LEU A 292 -9.41 8.68 5.81
N VAL A 293 -9.19 7.38 5.97
CA VAL A 293 -9.95 6.35 5.22
C VAL A 293 -11.44 6.53 5.50
N GLY A 294 -12.24 6.60 4.43
CA GLY A 294 -13.68 6.87 4.54
C GLY A 294 -14.06 8.36 4.61
N ALA A 295 -13.11 9.29 4.46
CA ALA A 295 -13.38 10.72 4.44
C ALA A 295 -14.22 11.20 3.24
N GLY A 296 -14.48 10.35 2.23
CA GLY A 296 -15.34 10.67 1.09
C GLY A 296 -14.61 11.29 -0.12
N ARG A 297 -13.27 11.30 -0.11
CA ARG A 297 -12.43 11.91 -1.18
C ARG A 297 -12.67 11.26 -2.55
N SER A 298 -12.49 9.93 -2.62
CA SER A 298 -12.65 9.15 -3.86
C SER A 298 -14.10 9.17 -4.34
N GLU A 299 -15.06 9.07 -3.42
CA GLU A 299 -16.49 9.15 -3.71
C GLU A 299 -16.87 10.49 -4.35
N LEU A 300 -16.34 11.61 -3.81
CA LEU A 300 -16.55 12.95 -4.35
C LEU A 300 -16.05 13.03 -5.80
N LEU A 301 -14.80 12.68 -6.05
CA LEU A 301 -14.19 12.87 -7.37
C LEU A 301 -14.68 11.84 -8.39
N ARG A 302 -15.06 10.63 -7.98
CA ARG A 302 -15.77 9.67 -8.83
C ARG A 302 -17.15 10.17 -9.24
N ALA A 303 -17.89 10.78 -8.32
CA ALA A 303 -19.19 11.38 -8.61
C ALA A 303 -19.07 12.60 -9.53
N VAL A 304 -18.06 13.47 -9.33
CA VAL A 304 -17.74 14.59 -10.25
C VAL A 304 -17.43 14.08 -11.66
N CYS A 305 -16.78 12.93 -11.78
CA CYS A 305 -16.50 12.28 -13.07
C CYS A 305 -17.69 11.50 -13.65
N GLY A 306 -18.81 11.39 -12.95
CA GLY A 306 -19.97 10.61 -13.40
C GLY A 306 -19.71 9.09 -13.43
N ILE A 307 -18.76 8.60 -12.61
CA ILE A 307 -18.51 7.17 -12.35
C ILE A 307 -19.57 6.67 -11.39
N ASP A 308 -19.75 7.35 -10.26
CA ASP A 308 -20.78 7.05 -9.29
C ASP A 308 -22.06 7.84 -9.60
N GLN A 309 -23.21 7.26 -9.22
CA GLN A 309 -24.49 7.85 -9.59
C GLN A 309 -24.82 9.10 -8.74
N LYS A 310 -25.27 10.12 -9.46
CA LYS A 310 -26.00 11.33 -9.04
C LYS A 310 -25.48 12.06 -7.81
N ALA A 311 -24.72 13.06 -8.08
CA ALA A 311 -24.60 14.22 -7.23
C ALA A 311 -25.44 15.37 -7.83
N GLN A 312 -25.82 16.32 -6.97
CA GLN A 312 -26.35 17.62 -7.40
C GLN A 312 -25.21 18.63 -7.34
N GLY A 313 -25.18 19.55 -8.28
CA GLY A 313 -24.14 20.57 -8.35
C GLY A 313 -23.78 20.91 -9.79
N SER A 314 -22.83 21.81 -9.95
CA SER A 314 -22.37 22.30 -11.26
C SER A 314 -20.89 22.11 -11.41
N VAL A 315 -20.46 21.74 -12.63
CA VAL A 315 -19.05 21.59 -12.99
C VAL A 315 -18.74 22.55 -14.14
N TYR A 316 -17.64 23.27 -14.02
CA TYR A 316 -17.20 24.27 -15.00
C TYR A 316 -15.80 23.93 -15.49
N LEU A 317 -15.56 24.16 -16.76
CA LEU A 317 -14.25 24.01 -17.42
C LEU A 317 -13.99 25.28 -18.24
N ASP A 318 -12.90 26.03 -17.95
CA ASP A 318 -12.60 27.37 -18.46
C ASP A 318 -13.80 28.33 -18.34
N GLY A 319 -14.40 28.40 -17.18
CA GLY A 319 -15.56 29.23 -16.88
C GLY A 319 -16.88 28.82 -17.55
N LYS A 320 -16.89 27.75 -18.37
CA LYS A 320 -18.08 27.26 -19.07
C LYS A 320 -18.67 26.06 -18.32
N PRO A 321 -20.00 26.06 -18.07
CA PRO A 321 -20.65 24.90 -17.45
C PRO A 321 -20.59 23.69 -18.38
N ILE A 322 -20.20 22.54 -17.84
CA ILE A 322 -20.20 21.26 -18.55
C ILE A 322 -21.17 20.29 -17.88
N LYS A 323 -21.74 19.41 -18.68
CA LYS A 323 -22.71 18.42 -18.18
C LYS A 323 -22.08 17.05 -18.16
N ILE A 324 -21.92 16.49 -16.98
CA ILE A 324 -21.39 15.17 -16.73
C ILE A 324 -22.49 14.32 -16.11
N LYS A 325 -22.94 13.28 -16.79
CA LYS A 325 -23.89 12.30 -16.31
C LYS A 325 -23.30 10.91 -16.19
N THR A 326 -22.29 10.64 -17.01
CA THR A 326 -21.61 9.37 -17.12
C THR A 326 -20.11 9.61 -17.28
N TYR A 327 -19.28 8.62 -16.97
CA TYR A 327 -17.84 8.71 -17.20
C TYR A 327 -17.48 8.96 -18.67
N GLN A 328 -18.31 8.49 -19.62
CA GLN A 328 -18.12 8.80 -21.04
C GLN A 328 -18.25 10.32 -21.33
N ASP A 329 -19.11 11.03 -20.60
CA ASP A 329 -19.21 12.49 -20.73
C ASP A 329 -17.93 13.18 -20.19
N SER A 330 -17.35 12.69 -19.11
CA SER A 330 -16.04 13.15 -18.62
C SER A 330 -14.94 12.96 -19.67
N LEU A 331 -14.82 11.77 -20.23
CA LEU A 331 -13.84 11.49 -21.28
C LEU A 331 -14.00 12.41 -22.51
N LYS A 332 -15.23 12.74 -22.91
CA LYS A 332 -15.49 13.70 -24.02
C LYS A 332 -15.05 15.12 -23.69
N ASN A 333 -15.15 15.53 -22.42
CA ASN A 333 -14.68 16.82 -21.94
C ASN A 333 -13.17 16.83 -21.62
N GLY A 334 -12.46 15.72 -21.85
CA GLY A 334 -11.03 15.60 -21.58
C GLY A 334 -10.71 15.39 -20.11
N ILE A 335 -11.65 14.86 -19.32
CA ILE A 335 -11.44 14.55 -17.89
C ILE A 335 -11.23 13.04 -17.75
N THR A 336 -10.12 12.64 -17.15
CA THR A 336 -9.80 11.23 -16.89
C THR A 336 -9.66 10.98 -15.39
N TYR A 337 -9.90 9.73 -15.01
CA TYR A 337 -9.78 9.25 -13.63
C TYR A 337 -8.93 7.99 -13.58
N LEU A 338 -7.91 8.00 -12.72
CA LEU A 338 -7.11 6.83 -12.36
C LEU A 338 -7.61 6.34 -11.00
N THR A 339 -8.00 5.08 -10.91
CA THR A 339 -8.66 4.49 -9.73
C THR A 339 -7.66 3.96 -8.71
N GLU A 340 -8.03 4.01 -7.43
CA GLU A 340 -7.27 3.50 -6.28
C GLU A 340 -6.97 1.99 -6.39
N ASP A 341 -7.99 1.16 -6.65
CA ASP A 341 -7.82 -0.30 -6.78
C ASP A 341 -7.40 -0.67 -8.20
N ARG A 342 -6.07 -0.66 -8.42
CA ARG A 342 -5.49 -1.04 -9.70
C ARG A 342 -5.91 -2.44 -10.14
N LYS A 343 -5.88 -3.43 -9.25
CA LYS A 343 -6.10 -4.85 -9.61
C LYS A 343 -7.55 -5.13 -9.97
N LYS A 344 -8.52 -4.57 -9.22
CA LYS A 344 -9.94 -4.84 -9.44
C LYS A 344 -10.59 -3.90 -10.45
N LEU A 345 -10.21 -2.63 -10.45
CA LEU A 345 -10.88 -1.56 -11.20
C LEU A 345 -9.99 -0.92 -12.27
N GLY A 346 -8.66 -1.01 -12.11
CA GLY A 346 -7.71 -0.30 -12.93
C GLY A 346 -7.28 -1.06 -14.17
N ILE A 347 -7.00 -2.35 -14.11
CA ILE A 347 -6.47 -3.14 -15.22
C ILE A 347 -7.48 -4.16 -15.75
N PHE A 348 -7.39 -4.39 -17.06
CA PHE A 348 -8.07 -5.51 -17.71
C PHE A 348 -7.10 -6.68 -17.77
N ALA A 349 -7.14 -7.54 -16.75
CA ALA A 349 -6.15 -8.58 -16.48
C ALA A 349 -5.92 -9.55 -17.66
N GLY A 350 -6.97 -9.85 -18.44
CA GLY A 350 -6.89 -10.72 -19.62
C GLY A 350 -6.36 -10.06 -20.88
N LEU A 351 -6.03 -8.76 -20.83
CA LEU A 351 -5.61 -7.99 -22.01
C LEU A 351 -4.12 -7.67 -21.95
N SER A 352 -3.55 -7.39 -23.13
CA SER A 352 -2.15 -6.97 -23.26
C SER A 352 -1.91 -5.55 -22.74
N VAL A 353 -0.65 -5.18 -22.57
CA VAL A 353 -0.23 -3.81 -22.23
C VAL A 353 -0.80 -2.80 -23.22
N ALA A 354 -0.66 -3.06 -24.53
CA ALA A 354 -1.20 -2.20 -25.58
C ALA A 354 -2.71 -2.02 -25.43
N GLN A 355 -3.46 -3.10 -25.30
CA GLN A 355 -4.92 -3.07 -25.13
C GLN A 355 -5.33 -2.30 -23.88
N ASN A 356 -4.62 -2.47 -22.78
CA ASN A 356 -4.84 -1.69 -21.57
C ASN A 356 -4.59 -0.19 -21.76
N ILE A 357 -3.61 0.21 -22.57
CA ILE A 357 -3.31 1.62 -22.83
C ILE A 357 -4.41 2.29 -23.66
N TYR A 358 -4.91 1.64 -24.72
CA TYR A 358 -5.83 2.31 -25.63
C TYR A 358 -7.33 2.13 -25.34
N VAL A 359 -7.71 1.32 -24.35
CA VAL A 359 -9.12 1.04 -24.04
C VAL A 359 -9.96 2.31 -23.76
N SER A 360 -9.40 3.33 -23.11
CA SER A 360 -10.12 4.59 -22.85
C SER A 360 -10.45 5.36 -24.14
N ASP A 361 -9.55 5.33 -25.14
CA ASP A 361 -9.79 5.96 -26.42
C ASP A 361 -10.88 5.22 -27.22
N MET A 362 -10.92 3.90 -27.12
CA MET A 362 -12.04 3.09 -27.66
C MET A 362 -13.38 3.51 -27.05
N CYS A 363 -13.47 3.71 -25.74
CA CYS A 363 -14.69 4.16 -25.08
C CYS A 363 -15.12 5.56 -25.50
N ARG A 364 -14.19 6.44 -25.87
CA ARG A 364 -14.45 7.79 -26.36
C ARG A 364 -14.95 7.82 -27.79
N LYS A 365 -14.36 7.01 -28.66
CA LYS A 365 -14.70 6.89 -30.07
C LYS A 365 -15.98 6.06 -30.24
N ARG A 366 -16.96 6.53 -31.01
CA ARG A 366 -18.20 5.80 -31.32
C ARG A 366 -18.09 4.87 -32.56
N GLY A 367 -16.88 4.54 -33.02
CA GLY A 367 -16.65 3.72 -34.20
C GLY A 367 -16.86 2.23 -33.93
N VAL A 368 -17.44 1.50 -34.89
CA VAL A 368 -17.56 0.03 -34.86
C VAL A 368 -16.25 -0.64 -35.27
N PHE A 369 -15.41 0.08 -36.00
CA PHE A 369 -14.13 -0.41 -36.50
C PHE A 369 -12.97 0.25 -35.78
N LEU A 370 -12.05 -0.58 -35.31
CA LEU A 370 -10.79 -0.17 -34.66
C LEU A 370 -9.67 -0.34 -35.65
N ASP A 371 -8.83 0.70 -35.81
CA ASP A 371 -7.54 0.56 -36.48
C ASP A 371 -6.53 0.00 -35.48
N ASN A 372 -6.52 -1.32 -35.37
CA ASN A 372 -5.63 -2.02 -34.44
C ASN A 372 -4.14 -1.72 -34.67
N THR A 373 -3.76 -1.42 -35.93
CA THR A 373 -2.35 -1.14 -36.27
C THR A 373 -1.93 0.23 -35.74
N ALA A 374 -2.74 1.27 -35.99
CA ALA A 374 -2.46 2.62 -35.48
C ALA A 374 -2.49 2.65 -33.93
N GLU A 375 -3.45 1.97 -33.30
CA GLU A 375 -3.55 1.91 -31.85
C GLU A 375 -2.35 1.17 -31.23
N TYR A 376 -1.86 0.10 -31.86
CA TYR A 376 -0.67 -0.63 -31.42
C TYR A 376 0.60 0.25 -31.49
N VAL A 377 0.81 0.97 -32.59
CA VAL A 377 1.96 1.88 -32.77
C VAL A 377 1.93 2.97 -31.70
N ASN A 378 0.78 3.59 -31.49
CA ASN A 378 0.59 4.60 -30.45
C ASN A 378 0.84 4.06 -29.04
N ALA A 379 0.35 2.84 -28.75
CA ALA A 379 0.57 2.21 -27.44
C ALA A 379 2.06 1.91 -27.20
N LYS A 380 2.78 1.50 -28.24
CA LYS A 380 4.23 1.26 -28.18
C LYS A 380 5.01 2.56 -27.92
N GLU A 381 4.61 3.66 -28.52
CA GLU A 381 5.20 4.97 -28.27
C GLU A 381 4.92 5.44 -26.83
N LEU A 382 3.67 5.34 -26.38
CA LEU A 382 3.29 5.68 -25.02
C LEU A 382 3.99 4.79 -23.97
N ALA A 383 4.16 3.51 -24.24
CA ALA A 383 4.89 2.61 -23.36
C ALA A 383 6.37 3.06 -23.23
N LYS A 384 6.99 3.43 -24.35
CA LYS A 384 8.37 3.94 -24.35
C LYS A 384 8.47 5.29 -23.64
N THR A 385 7.61 6.25 -23.96
CA THR A 385 7.61 7.60 -23.35
C THR A 385 7.33 7.53 -21.85
N ASN A 386 6.54 6.55 -21.41
CA ASN A 386 6.23 6.35 -20.00
C ASN A 386 7.18 5.37 -19.29
N ASN A 387 8.31 5.01 -19.87
CA ASN A 387 9.32 4.10 -19.30
C ASN A 387 8.67 2.82 -18.73
N ILE A 388 7.72 2.23 -19.45
CA ILE A 388 7.11 0.96 -19.06
C ILE A 388 8.08 -0.16 -19.43
N LYS A 389 8.62 -0.84 -18.42
CA LYS A 389 9.51 -1.98 -18.63
C LYS A 389 8.67 -3.20 -19.00
N THR A 390 8.69 -3.58 -20.26
CA THR A 390 8.01 -4.75 -20.83
C THR A 390 8.87 -5.36 -21.94
N SER A 391 8.79 -6.66 -22.12
CA SER A 391 9.45 -7.36 -23.23
C SER A 391 8.78 -7.04 -24.56
N SER A 392 7.45 -6.87 -24.54
CA SER A 392 6.60 -6.45 -25.68
C SER A 392 5.32 -5.82 -25.15
N VAL A 393 4.76 -4.87 -25.89
CA VAL A 393 3.43 -4.30 -25.58
C VAL A 393 2.28 -5.31 -25.79
N ASP A 394 2.55 -6.45 -26.42
CA ASP A 394 1.61 -7.58 -26.54
C ASP A 394 1.62 -8.49 -25.32
N GLU A 395 2.59 -8.31 -24.41
CA GLU A 395 2.66 -9.05 -23.16
C GLU A 395 1.41 -8.78 -22.31
N ALA A 396 0.92 -9.83 -21.62
CA ALA A 396 -0.19 -9.67 -20.69
C ALA A 396 0.19 -8.70 -19.55
N ILE A 397 -0.67 -7.75 -19.25
CA ILE A 397 -0.40 -6.71 -18.23
C ILE A 397 -0.11 -7.32 -16.85
N MET A 398 -0.67 -8.50 -16.56
CA MET A 398 -0.45 -9.21 -15.29
C MET A 398 0.99 -9.67 -15.08
N ASN A 399 1.79 -9.80 -16.14
CA ASN A 399 3.19 -10.19 -16.05
C ASN A 399 4.10 -9.03 -15.65
N LEU A 400 3.60 -7.79 -15.68
CA LEU A 400 4.38 -6.62 -15.29
C LEU A 400 4.42 -6.47 -13.76
N SER A 401 5.52 -5.88 -13.27
CA SER A 401 5.60 -5.43 -11.88
C SER A 401 4.55 -4.37 -11.58
N GLY A 402 4.19 -4.22 -10.29
CA GLY A 402 3.20 -3.25 -9.86
C GLY A 402 3.44 -1.82 -10.36
N GLY A 403 4.67 -1.34 -10.30
CA GLY A 403 5.04 -0.01 -10.83
C GLY A 403 4.85 0.11 -12.34
N ASN A 404 5.15 -0.93 -13.12
CA ASN A 404 4.94 -0.91 -14.58
C ASN A 404 3.46 -1.01 -14.95
N GLN A 405 2.66 -1.76 -14.18
CA GLN A 405 1.20 -1.75 -14.33
C GLN A 405 0.62 -0.34 -14.07
N GLN A 406 1.10 0.36 -13.04
CA GLN A 406 0.67 1.71 -12.71
C GLN A 406 1.02 2.70 -13.84
N LYS A 407 2.24 2.60 -14.38
CA LYS A 407 2.67 3.39 -15.54
C LYS A 407 1.81 3.12 -16.78
N ALA A 408 1.36 1.88 -17.01
CA ALA A 408 0.47 1.54 -18.12
C ALA A 408 -0.92 2.16 -17.96
N ILE A 409 -1.49 2.18 -16.74
CA ILE A 409 -2.77 2.84 -16.46
C ILE A 409 -2.62 4.37 -16.62
N LEU A 410 -1.53 4.95 -16.15
CA LEU A 410 -1.25 6.37 -16.34
C LEU A 410 -1.14 6.71 -17.85
N ALA A 411 -0.43 5.89 -18.63
CA ALA A 411 -0.36 6.04 -20.09
C ALA A 411 -1.75 5.94 -20.74
N ARG A 412 -2.67 5.11 -20.25
CA ARG A 412 -4.07 5.06 -20.67
C ARG A 412 -4.78 6.39 -20.47
N CYS A 413 -4.58 7.03 -19.32
CA CYS A 413 -5.17 8.33 -19.03
C CYS A 413 -4.65 9.40 -20.02
N LEU A 414 -3.36 9.35 -20.35
CA LEU A 414 -2.73 10.29 -21.27
C LEU A 414 -3.13 10.08 -22.74
N LYS A 415 -3.52 8.88 -23.13
CA LYS A 415 -3.89 8.53 -24.51
C LYS A 415 -4.97 9.44 -25.11
N ILE A 416 -5.86 9.97 -24.29
CA ILE A 416 -6.95 10.84 -24.76
C ILE A 416 -6.57 12.33 -24.79
N ASN A 417 -5.31 12.70 -24.53
CA ASN A 417 -4.87 14.08 -24.34
C ASN A 417 -5.76 14.82 -23.34
N PRO A 418 -5.71 14.44 -22.07
CA PRO A 418 -6.62 14.96 -21.07
C PRO A 418 -6.38 16.45 -20.82
N ARG A 419 -7.46 17.17 -20.50
CA ARG A 419 -7.42 18.53 -19.95
C ARG A 419 -7.29 18.49 -18.43
N ILE A 420 -7.97 17.52 -17.83
CA ILE A 420 -7.94 17.26 -16.38
C ILE A 420 -7.63 15.79 -16.17
N ILE A 421 -6.69 15.52 -15.28
CA ILE A 421 -6.40 14.17 -14.81
C ILE A 421 -6.62 14.09 -13.28
N ILE A 422 -7.43 13.14 -12.86
CA ILE A 422 -7.67 12.84 -11.43
C ILE A 422 -6.97 11.53 -11.12
N LEU A 423 -6.08 11.56 -10.15
CA LEU A 423 -5.21 10.46 -9.76
C LEU A 423 -5.54 10.03 -8.33
N ASP A 424 -6.23 8.91 -8.19
CA ASP A 424 -6.62 8.35 -6.90
C ASP A 424 -5.59 7.31 -6.46
N GLU A 425 -4.87 7.63 -5.38
CA GLU A 425 -3.75 6.85 -4.82
C GLU A 425 -2.72 6.42 -5.89
N PRO A 426 -2.12 7.39 -6.62
CA PRO A 426 -1.32 7.08 -7.83
C PRO A 426 -0.08 6.24 -7.56
N THR A 427 0.40 6.21 -6.33
CA THR A 427 1.63 5.49 -5.95
C THR A 427 1.37 4.30 -5.04
N ARG A 428 0.11 3.93 -4.81
CA ARG A 428 -0.24 2.82 -3.93
C ARG A 428 0.33 1.49 -4.44
N GLY A 429 1.10 0.81 -3.57
CA GLY A 429 1.70 -0.48 -3.87
C GLY A 429 2.79 -0.44 -4.94
N VAL A 430 3.48 0.70 -5.03
CA VAL A 430 4.70 0.85 -5.83
C VAL A 430 5.90 1.14 -4.93
N ASP A 431 7.09 0.79 -5.39
CA ASP A 431 8.33 1.04 -4.66
C ASP A 431 8.71 2.53 -4.65
N VAL A 432 9.64 2.91 -3.76
CA VAL A 432 10.04 4.30 -3.52
C VAL A 432 10.59 4.97 -4.78
N ASN A 433 11.39 4.26 -5.58
CA ASN A 433 11.94 4.81 -6.83
C ASN A 433 10.83 5.04 -7.87
N ALA A 434 9.90 4.10 -8.00
CA ALA A 434 8.77 4.26 -8.90
C ALA A 434 7.83 5.39 -8.43
N LYS A 435 7.68 5.63 -7.11
CA LYS A 435 6.95 6.78 -6.58
C LYS A 435 7.57 8.10 -7.06
N ALA A 436 8.87 8.28 -6.86
CA ALA A 436 9.57 9.49 -7.30
C ALA A 436 9.43 9.75 -8.80
N GLU A 437 9.50 8.69 -9.62
CA GLU A 437 9.31 8.80 -11.07
C GLU A 437 7.88 9.20 -11.45
N ILE A 438 6.88 8.66 -10.73
CA ILE A 438 5.47 9.03 -10.90
C ILE A 438 5.25 10.50 -10.48
N HIS A 439 5.81 10.95 -9.36
CA HIS A 439 5.70 12.35 -8.90
C HIS A 439 6.29 13.34 -9.91
N LYS A 440 7.50 13.06 -10.45
CA LYS A 440 8.11 13.88 -11.51
C LYS A 440 7.20 13.98 -12.75
N ARG A 441 6.52 12.88 -13.11
CA ARG A 441 5.56 12.89 -14.22
C ARG A 441 4.31 13.68 -13.92
N ILE A 442 3.75 13.54 -12.74
CA ILE A 442 2.56 14.29 -12.32
C ILE A 442 2.83 15.79 -12.39
N ARG A 443 3.99 16.24 -11.90
CA ARG A 443 4.42 17.64 -11.99
C ARG A 443 4.57 18.08 -13.45
N ALA A 444 5.23 17.30 -14.28
CA ALA A 444 5.40 17.59 -15.69
C ALA A 444 4.05 17.72 -16.43
N PHE A 445 3.00 17.00 -16.05
CA PHE A 445 1.66 17.19 -16.61
C PHE A 445 1.08 18.55 -16.26
N ALA A 446 1.18 18.97 -15.01
CA ALA A 446 0.73 20.29 -14.58
C ALA A 446 1.46 21.40 -15.37
N GLU A 447 2.78 21.31 -15.51
CA GLU A 447 3.59 22.27 -16.28
C GLU A 447 3.26 22.30 -17.78
N GLN A 448 2.75 21.19 -18.32
CA GLN A 448 2.27 21.13 -19.71
C GLN A 448 0.84 21.65 -19.87
N GLY A 449 0.25 22.21 -18.81
CA GLY A 449 -1.08 22.79 -18.81
C GLY A 449 -2.23 21.80 -18.60
N VAL A 450 -1.94 20.57 -18.19
CA VAL A 450 -2.95 19.62 -17.76
C VAL A 450 -3.33 19.92 -16.31
N GLY A 451 -4.63 20.10 -16.02
CA GLY A 451 -5.10 20.21 -14.65
C GLY A 451 -4.94 18.89 -13.90
N VAL A 452 -4.31 18.92 -12.74
CA VAL A 452 -4.01 17.72 -11.98
C VAL A 452 -4.68 17.77 -10.62
N ILE A 453 -5.45 16.71 -10.30
CA ILE A 453 -6.00 16.49 -8.97
C ILE A 453 -5.42 15.16 -8.45
N VAL A 454 -4.85 15.18 -7.24
CA VAL A 454 -4.27 14.01 -6.59
C VAL A 454 -5.03 13.71 -5.31
N ILE A 455 -5.46 12.47 -5.15
CA ILE A 455 -5.98 11.94 -3.89
C ILE A 455 -4.90 11.05 -3.32
N SER A 456 -4.50 11.29 -2.07
CA SER A 456 -3.57 10.39 -1.37
C SER A 456 -3.88 10.31 0.11
N SER A 457 -3.70 9.14 0.68
CA SER A 457 -3.71 8.89 2.12
C SER A 457 -2.32 9.04 2.74
N GLU A 458 -1.28 9.13 1.92
CA GLU A 458 0.10 9.31 2.39
C GLU A 458 0.41 10.80 2.57
N MET A 459 0.55 11.24 3.82
CA MET A 459 0.87 12.62 4.18
C MET A 459 2.12 13.16 3.46
N PRO A 460 3.26 12.46 3.44
CA PRO A 460 4.45 12.95 2.76
C PRO A 460 4.23 13.16 1.26
N GLU A 461 3.45 12.30 0.60
CA GLU A 461 3.13 12.41 -0.82
C GLU A 461 2.35 13.70 -1.11
N ILE A 462 1.24 13.90 -0.36
CA ILE A 462 0.37 15.05 -0.60
C ILE A 462 1.08 16.38 -0.32
N MET A 463 1.89 16.43 0.75
CA MET A 463 2.67 17.62 1.13
C MET A 463 3.78 17.94 0.13
N GLY A 464 4.46 16.91 -0.38
CA GLY A 464 5.59 17.07 -1.29
C GLY A 464 5.20 17.33 -2.74
N LEU A 465 4.00 16.92 -3.16
CA LEU A 465 3.57 16.98 -4.55
C LEU A 465 2.61 18.13 -4.83
N CYS A 466 1.70 18.45 -3.91
CA CYS A 466 0.58 19.36 -4.15
C CYS A 466 0.90 20.81 -3.82
N ASP A 467 0.37 21.73 -4.63
CA ASP A 467 0.50 23.17 -4.43
C ASP A 467 -0.56 23.71 -3.46
N GLU A 468 -1.75 23.07 -3.47
CA GLU A 468 -2.87 23.33 -2.58
C GLU A 468 -3.49 22.00 -2.15
N ILE A 469 -3.92 21.90 -0.89
CA ILE A 469 -4.51 20.67 -0.34
C ILE A 469 -5.86 20.98 0.28
N ILE A 470 -6.88 20.26 -0.15
CA ILE A 470 -8.20 20.24 0.45
C ILE A 470 -8.27 19.04 1.40
N ILE A 471 -8.64 19.30 2.65
CA ILE A 471 -8.74 18.26 3.68
C ILE A 471 -10.21 17.93 3.90
N MET A 472 -10.51 16.62 3.90
CA MET A 472 -11.86 16.11 4.09
C MET A 472 -11.96 15.22 5.33
N TYR A 473 -13.10 15.34 6.01
CA TYR A 473 -13.50 14.47 7.11
C TYR A 473 -15.00 14.16 7.01
N GLU A 474 -15.39 12.89 7.06
CA GLU A 474 -16.78 12.41 7.00
C GLU A 474 -17.63 13.06 5.89
N GLY A 475 -17.08 13.18 4.68
CA GLY A 475 -17.79 13.72 3.51
C GLY A 475 -17.90 15.25 3.48
N LYS A 476 -17.14 15.97 4.31
CA LYS A 476 -17.10 17.45 4.39
C LYS A 476 -15.69 17.93 4.09
N VAL A 477 -15.58 19.13 3.55
CA VAL A 477 -14.30 19.86 3.52
C VAL A 477 -14.16 20.57 4.88
N THR A 478 -13.12 20.19 5.62
CA THR A 478 -12.84 20.73 6.97
C THR A 478 -11.72 21.75 6.94
N GLY A 479 -10.89 21.76 5.91
CA GLY A 479 -9.81 22.74 5.76
C GLY A 479 -9.23 22.76 4.35
N GLN A 480 -8.43 23.81 4.12
CA GLN A 480 -7.70 24.04 2.89
C GLN A 480 -6.38 24.71 3.25
N VAL A 481 -5.28 24.20 2.75
CA VAL A 481 -3.93 24.72 3.01
C VAL A 481 -3.15 24.85 1.69
N ASN A 482 -2.32 25.88 1.57
CA ASN A 482 -1.50 26.13 0.40
C ASN A 482 -0.17 26.79 0.80
N GLY A 483 0.81 26.73 -0.10
CA GLY A 483 2.12 27.36 0.09
C GLY A 483 2.80 26.98 1.40
N ASP A 484 3.20 27.97 2.19
CA ASP A 484 3.91 27.81 3.47
C ASP A 484 3.01 27.26 4.60
N ASP A 485 1.68 27.28 4.39
CA ASP A 485 0.71 26.72 5.34
C ASP A 485 0.61 25.19 5.28
N ILE A 486 1.22 24.56 4.30
CA ILE A 486 1.25 23.10 4.17
C ILE A 486 2.21 22.53 5.23
N CYS A 487 1.64 22.12 6.35
CA CYS A 487 2.37 21.43 7.41
C CYS A 487 1.53 20.29 8.01
N GLU A 488 2.21 19.28 8.49
CA GLU A 488 1.59 18.05 9.01
C GLU A 488 0.58 18.35 10.12
N GLN A 489 0.92 19.23 11.05
CA GLN A 489 0.04 19.59 12.19
C GLN A 489 -1.29 20.17 11.74
N LYS A 490 -1.30 21.12 10.77
CA LYS A 490 -2.54 21.70 10.24
C LYS A 490 -3.39 20.67 9.50
N ILE A 491 -2.75 19.84 8.70
CA ILE A 491 -3.43 18.82 7.91
C ILE A 491 -4.10 17.79 8.83
N ILE A 492 -3.38 17.29 9.86
CA ILE A 492 -3.95 16.35 10.85
C ILE A 492 -5.10 17.01 11.61
N GLN A 493 -4.94 18.26 12.07
CA GLN A 493 -5.97 18.99 12.79
C GLN A 493 -7.29 19.04 12.00
N TYR A 494 -7.22 19.37 10.71
CA TYR A 494 -8.41 19.38 9.85
C TYR A 494 -8.94 17.97 9.53
N ALA A 495 -8.07 16.98 9.38
CA ALA A 495 -8.45 15.61 9.05
C ALA A 495 -9.11 14.86 10.21
N THR A 496 -8.96 15.33 11.45
CA THR A 496 -9.53 14.74 12.68
C THR A 496 -10.64 15.57 13.32
N GLU A 497 -10.98 16.75 12.76
CA GLU A 497 -11.93 17.72 13.34
C GLU A 497 -11.61 18.13 14.79
N VAL A 498 -10.35 17.96 15.24
CA VAL A 498 -9.94 18.40 16.58
C VAL A 498 -9.65 19.90 16.52
N TYR A 499 -10.67 20.69 16.75
CA TYR A 499 -10.52 22.13 16.99
C TYR A 499 -10.17 22.34 18.48
N ASN A 500 -8.95 22.80 18.78
CA ASN A 500 -8.61 23.34 20.09
C ASN A 500 -9.08 24.78 20.22
#